data_26f6fa683168ab76e53529b04eebe3d7
#
_entry.id   26f6fa683168ab76e53529b04eebe3d7
#
_cell.length_a   1.000
_cell.length_b   1.000
_cell.length_c   1.000
_cell.angle_alpha   90.00
_cell.angle_beta   90.00
_cell.angle_gamma   90.00
#
_symmetry.space_group_name_H-M   'P 1'
#
loop_
_entity.id
_entity.type
_entity.pdbx_description
1 polymer ?
#
loop_
_entity_poly.entity_id
_entity_poly.type
_entity_poly.pdbx_seq_one_letter_code
_entity_poly.pdbx_strand_id
1 'polypeptide(L)'
;MKEWKEYLFKVNGFEMTAVYNEDTIQKVFLPLLKQLQQLQKEKKERIIVFMAAPPAVGKTTLCEFLEYLSKQDQEFTDIQALGLDGFHYHSDYINSHDAIVLGEKVPMKQVKGCPETYDTEKLRQKLEKIKIEDILWPIYDRNLHDVVENQIKVTKDIILIEGNWLLLKQEPWKSMQQYADYKILILAEEEMLKERLISRKEKGGLTREEAVEWYQNSDSKNVTRVLKDSLKGNLLLKVEEDNDYIKM
;
A
#
# COMPACT_ATOMS: atom_id res chain seq x y z
N MET A 1 22.57 -19.03 8.21
CA MET A 1 22.67 -17.55 8.20
C MET A 1 21.70 -17.04 7.14
N LYS A 2 21.01 -15.90 7.38
CA LYS A 2 20.16 -15.27 6.35
C LYS A 2 21.06 -14.82 5.20
N GLU A 3 20.69 -15.17 3.97
CA GLU A 3 21.36 -14.74 2.73
C GLU A 3 20.59 -13.57 2.13
N TRP A 4 21.18 -12.40 2.20
CA TRP A 4 20.58 -11.17 1.71
C TRP A 4 21.07 -10.86 0.29
N LYS A 5 20.13 -10.52 -0.60
CA LYS A 5 20.41 -10.21 -1.99
C LYS A 5 19.84 -8.87 -2.37
N GLU A 6 20.63 -8.09 -3.08
CA GLU A 6 20.23 -6.78 -3.60
C GLU A 6 19.52 -6.94 -4.95
N TYR A 7 18.44 -6.18 -5.09
CA TYR A 7 17.66 -6.11 -6.32
C TYR A 7 17.49 -4.65 -6.75
N LEU A 8 17.82 -4.37 -8.00
CA LEU A 8 17.62 -3.07 -8.63
C LEU A 8 16.35 -3.12 -9.47
N PHE A 9 15.38 -2.29 -9.15
CA PHE A 9 14.12 -2.17 -9.89
C PHE A 9 13.53 -0.76 -9.70
N LYS A 10 12.44 -0.46 -10.42
CA LYS A 10 11.81 0.86 -10.35
C LYS A 10 10.68 0.85 -9.32
N VAL A 11 10.61 1.89 -8.51
CA VAL A 11 9.51 2.17 -7.58
C VAL A 11 9.00 3.59 -7.86
N ASN A 12 7.75 3.74 -8.23
CA ASN A 12 7.17 5.04 -8.62
C ASN A 12 8.01 5.78 -9.69
N GLY A 13 8.59 5.03 -10.62
CA GLY A 13 9.42 5.59 -11.71
C GLY A 13 10.89 5.87 -11.35
N PHE A 14 11.29 5.74 -10.08
CA PHE A 14 12.67 5.92 -9.61
C PHE A 14 13.37 4.58 -9.46
N GLU A 15 14.63 4.51 -9.89
CA GLU A 15 15.48 3.34 -9.62
C GLU A 15 15.74 3.25 -8.09
N MET A 16 15.49 2.08 -7.55
CA MET A 16 15.72 1.78 -6.14
C MET A 16 16.40 0.43 -5.98
N THR A 17 17.30 0.36 -5.03
CA THR A 17 17.84 -0.92 -4.55
C THR A 17 17.06 -1.34 -3.33
N ALA A 18 16.52 -2.54 -3.35
CA ALA A 18 15.94 -3.19 -2.19
C ALA A 18 16.69 -4.48 -1.87
N VAL A 19 16.74 -4.80 -0.60
CA VAL A 19 17.46 -5.97 -0.09
C VAL A 19 16.45 -6.93 0.51
N TYR A 20 16.44 -8.17 0.02
CA TYR A 20 15.55 -9.23 0.52
C TYR A 20 16.35 -10.48 0.88
N ASN A 21 15.88 -11.18 1.90
CA ASN A 21 16.40 -12.48 2.26
C ASN A 21 15.97 -13.53 1.21
N GLU A 22 16.91 -14.28 0.67
CA GLU A 22 16.66 -15.29 -0.36
C GLU A 22 15.67 -16.38 0.14
N ASP A 23 15.80 -16.80 1.38
CA ASP A 23 14.85 -17.74 2.02
C ASP A 23 13.42 -17.20 2.02
N THR A 24 13.23 -15.92 2.27
CA THR A 24 11.91 -15.27 2.26
C THR A 24 11.35 -15.20 0.84
N ILE A 25 12.18 -14.91 -0.15
CA ILE A 25 11.76 -14.98 -1.55
C ILE A 25 11.27 -16.39 -1.88
N GLN A 26 12.04 -17.41 -1.56
CA GLN A 26 11.73 -18.81 -1.89
C GLN A 26 10.52 -19.37 -1.10
N LYS A 27 10.39 -19.00 0.19
CA LYS A 27 9.39 -19.59 1.08
C LYS A 27 8.12 -18.77 1.25
N VAL A 28 8.14 -17.47 0.90
CA VAL A 28 7.01 -16.56 1.08
C VAL A 28 6.57 -15.94 -0.24
N PHE A 29 7.48 -15.26 -0.97
CA PHE A 29 7.07 -14.45 -2.13
C PHE A 29 6.76 -15.31 -3.36
N LEU A 30 7.61 -16.24 -3.75
CA LEU A 30 7.33 -17.13 -4.88
C LEU A 30 6.10 -18.04 -4.63
N PRO A 31 5.90 -18.63 -3.45
CA PRO A 31 4.64 -19.32 -3.13
C PRO A 31 3.41 -18.42 -3.21
N LEU A 32 3.51 -17.14 -2.79
CA LEU A 32 2.42 -16.17 -2.94
C LEU A 32 2.09 -15.93 -4.42
N LEU A 33 3.10 -15.72 -5.28
CA LEU A 33 2.90 -15.54 -6.73
C LEU A 33 2.19 -16.76 -7.33
N LYS A 34 2.61 -17.99 -6.98
CA LYS A 34 1.96 -19.23 -7.41
C LYS A 34 0.51 -19.31 -6.95
N GLN A 35 0.23 -18.93 -5.72
CA GLN A 35 -1.13 -18.92 -5.17
C GLN A 35 -2.03 -17.92 -5.90
N LEU A 36 -1.55 -16.73 -6.19
CA LEU A 36 -2.31 -15.72 -6.93
C LEU A 36 -2.58 -16.14 -8.37
N GLN A 37 -1.59 -16.73 -9.04
CA GLN A 37 -1.74 -17.30 -10.38
C GLN A 37 -2.78 -18.44 -10.39
N GLN A 38 -2.74 -19.34 -9.40
CA GLN A 38 -3.73 -20.42 -9.30
C GLN A 38 -5.14 -19.84 -9.12
N LEU A 39 -5.30 -18.87 -8.22
CA LEU A 39 -6.58 -18.21 -7.99
C LEU A 39 -7.12 -17.54 -9.27
N GLN A 40 -6.25 -16.86 -10.03
CA GLN A 40 -6.63 -16.23 -11.30
C GLN A 40 -7.09 -17.27 -12.33
N LYS A 41 -6.36 -18.38 -12.46
CA LYS A 41 -6.72 -19.49 -13.37
C LYS A 41 -8.06 -20.14 -12.99
N GLU A 42 -8.34 -20.31 -11.70
CA GLU A 42 -9.60 -20.87 -11.20
C GLU A 42 -10.79 -19.95 -11.49
N LYS A 43 -10.60 -18.64 -11.26
CA LYS A 43 -11.64 -17.63 -11.50
C LYS A 43 -11.87 -17.35 -12.98
N LYS A 44 -10.85 -17.53 -13.83
CA LYS A 44 -10.87 -17.21 -15.27
C LYS A 44 -11.25 -15.77 -15.57
N GLU A 45 -10.94 -14.87 -14.68
CA GLU A 45 -11.18 -13.43 -14.75
C GLU A 45 -9.99 -12.66 -14.15
N ARG A 46 -9.96 -11.36 -14.34
CA ARG A 46 -9.01 -10.49 -13.64
C ARG A 46 -9.28 -10.52 -12.14
N ILE A 47 -8.24 -10.73 -11.36
CA ILE A 47 -8.32 -10.73 -9.90
C ILE A 47 -7.71 -9.46 -9.31
N ILE A 48 -8.26 -9.04 -8.19
CA ILE A 48 -7.79 -7.90 -7.39
C ILE A 48 -7.24 -8.41 -6.07
N VAL A 49 -6.01 -8.04 -5.79
CA VAL A 49 -5.33 -8.34 -4.52
C VAL A 49 -5.16 -7.05 -3.74
N PHE A 50 -5.65 -7.00 -2.51
CA PHE A 50 -5.40 -5.88 -1.62
C PHE A 50 -4.22 -6.18 -0.70
N MET A 51 -3.25 -5.27 -0.65
CA MET A 51 -2.16 -5.29 0.31
C MET A 51 -2.26 -4.08 1.23
N ALA A 52 -2.71 -4.32 2.47
CA ALA A 52 -2.78 -3.30 3.50
C ALA A 52 -1.60 -3.40 4.45
N ALA A 53 -1.11 -2.25 4.88
CA ALA A 53 -0.02 -2.17 5.84
C ALA A 53 0.07 -0.77 6.46
N PRO A 54 0.62 -0.62 7.67
CA PRO A 54 0.88 0.69 8.25
C PRO A 54 1.87 1.50 7.41
N PRO A 55 1.87 2.83 7.55
CA PRO A 55 2.84 3.68 6.88
C PRO A 55 4.28 3.30 7.29
N ALA A 56 5.24 3.53 6.40
CA ALA A 56 6.67 3.25 6.56
C ALA A 56 7.07 1.76 6.72
N VAL A 57 6.16 0.81 6.54
CA VAL A 57 6.48 -0.63 6.58
C VAL A 57 7.24 -1.12 5.34
N GLY A 58 7.21 -0.38 4.23
CA GLY A 58 7.84 -0.77 2.96
C GLY A 58 6.88 -1.43 1.94
N LYS A 59 5.55 -1.30 2.14
CA LYS A 59 4.54 -1.95 1.29
C LYS A 59 4.68 -1.63 -0.20
N THR A 60 4.90 -0.36 -0.57
CA THR A 60 5.05 0.05 -1.98
C THR A 60 6.26 -0.65 -2.62
N THR A 61 7.39 -0.67 -1.92
CA THR A 61 8.60 -1.36 -2.39
C THR A 61 8.36 -2.87 -2.56
N LEU A 62 7.64 -3.49 -1.62
CA LEU A 62 7.29 -4.92 -1.73
C LEU A 62 6.32 -5.18 -2.89
N CYS A 63 5.33 -4.32 -3.11
CA CYS A 63 4.40 -4.44 -4.24
C CYS A 63 5.12 -4.43 -5.59
N GLU A 64 5.98 -3.44 -5.79
CA GLU A 64 6.80 -3.31 -7.00
C GLU A 64 7.81 -4.47 -7.14
N PHE A 65 8.33 -4.98 -6.02
CA PHE A 65 9.20 -6.15 -6.03
C PHE A 65 8.45 -7.43 -6.44
N LEU A 66 7.22 -7.63 -5.97
CA LEU A 66 6.39 -8.75 -6.39
C LEU A 66 6.01 -8.66 -7.88
N GLU A 67 5.74 -7.45 -8.37
CA GLU A 67 5.57 -7.21 -9.81
C GLU A 67 6.86 -7.54 -10.57
N TYR A 68 8.02 -7.07 -10.10
CA TYR A 68 9.33 -7.39 -10.68
C TYR A 68 9.55 -8.91 -10.72
N LEU A 69 9.38 -9.61 -9.59
CA LEU A 69 9.58 -11.06 -9.52
C LEU A 69 8.66 -11.82 -10.48
N SER A 70 7.40 -11.41 -10.63
CA SER A 70 6.45 -12.06 -11.52
C SER A 70 6.87 -12.01 -12.99
N LYS A 71 7.71 -11.04 -13.37
CA LYS A 71 8.21 -10.85 -14.73
C LYS A 71 9.56 -11.53 -14.99
N GLN A 72 10.24 -12.05 -13.95
CA GLN A 72 11.55 -12.68 -14.11
C GLN A 72 11.45 -14.12 -14.60
N ASP A 73 10.31 -14.76 -14.43
CA ASP A 73 10.10 -16.14 -14.83
C ASP A 73 8.78 -16.27 -15.60
N GLN A 74 8.85 -16.82 -16.81
CA GLN A 74 7.68 -17.05 -17.69
C GLN A 74 6.66 -18.04 -17.10
N GLU A 75 7.01 -18.77 -16.05
CA GLU A 75 6.06 -19.62 -15.33
C GLU A 75 5.00 -18.81 -14.57
N PHE A 76 5.28 -17.55 -14.22
CA PHE A 76 4.33 -16.70 -13.51
C PHE A 76 3.46 -15.86 -14.45
N THR A 77 2.24 -15.61 -14.01
CA THR A 77 1.39 -14.56 -14.60
C THR A 77 1.87 -13.21 -14.10
N ASP A 78 2.09 -12.26 -15.01
CA ASP A 78 2.51 -10.90 -14.67
C ASP A 78 1.52 -10.26 -13.70
N ILE A 79 2.04 -9.71 -12.62
CA ILE A 79 1.30 -8.85 -11.68
C ILE A 79 1.47 -7.40 -12.13
N GLN A 80 0.47 -6.57 -11.87
CA GLN A 80 0.56 -5.13 -11.97
C GLN A 80 0.32 -4.49 -10.60
N ALA A 81 1.33 -3.79 -10.07
CA ALA A 81 1.24 -3.05 -8.82
C ALA A 81 0.58 -1.69 -9.03
N LEU A 82 -0.32 -1.31 -8.14
CA LEU A 82 -1.02 -0.03 -8.13
C LEU A 82 -1.07 0.55 -6.71
N GLY A 83 -0.90 1.85 -6.59
CA GLY A 83 -0.99 2.56 -5.31
C GLY A 83 -2.39 3.13 -5.06
N LEU A 84 -2.82 3.09 -3.80
CA LEU A 84 -4.05 3.74 -3.33
C LEU A 84 -3.92 5.27 -3.29
N ASP A 85 -2.71 5.80 -3.15
CA ASP A 85 -2.48 7.23 -2.90
C ASP A 85 -3.01 8.15 -4.01
N GLY A 86 -3.19 7.64 -5.24
CA GLY A 86 -3.87 8.34 -6.34
C GLY A 86 -5.35 8.65 -6.09
N PHE A 87 -5.93 8.17 -5.00
CA PHE A 87 -7.31 8.44 -4.59
C PHE A 87 -7.43 9.41 -3.42
N HIS A 88 -6.37 10.09 -3.04
CA HIS A 88 -6.53 11.28 -2.21
C HIS A 88 -7.44 12.31 -2.91
N TYR A 89 -8.18 13.09 -2.14
CA TYR A 89 -8.77 14.30 -2.70
C TYR A 89 -7.67 15.22 -3.23
N HIS A 90 -7.98 15.97 -4.28
CA HIS A 90 -7.07 16.99 -4.81
C HIS A 90 -6.71 18.03 -3.75
N SER A 91 -5.53 18.62 -3.89
CA SER A 91 -4.99 19.56 -2.91
C SER A 91 -5.91 20.74 -2.64
N ASP A 92 -6.61 21.26 -3.66
CA ASP A 92 -7.59 22.35 -3.50
C ASP A 92 -8.75 21.95 -2.59
N TYR A 93 -9.26 20.72 -2.76
CA TYR A 93 -10.32 20.18 -1.91
C TYR A 93 -9.81 20.01 -0.46
N ILE A 94 -8.65 19.39 -0.27
CA ILE A 94 -8.02 19.18 1.04
C ILE A 94 -7.77 20.49 1.77
N ASN A 95 -7.36 21.53 1.06
CA ASN A 95 -7.08 22.83 1.66
C ASN A 95 -8.32 23.64 2.06
N SER A 96 -9.48 23.31 1.47
CA SER A 96 -10.73 24.07 1.67
C SER A 96 -11.81 23.36 2.49
N HIS A 97 -11.59 22.07 2.84
CA HIS A 97 -12.60 21.25 3.53
C HIS A 97 -12.11 20.74 4.88
N ASP A 98 -13.09 20.40 5.71
CA ASP A 98 -12.89 19.71 6.99
C ASP A 98 -13.26 18.24 6.87
N ALA A 99 -12.63 17.40 7.70
CA ALA A 99 -12.99 16.01 7.88
C ALA A 99 -13.49 15.75 9.32
N ILE A 100 -14.28 14.71 9.49
CA ILE A 100 -14.62 14.16 10.82
C ILE A 100 -13.69 12.99 11.08
N VAL A 101 -12.69 13.20 11.91
CA VAL A 101 -11.70 12.17 12.29
C VAL A 101 -11.93 11.77 13.74
N LEU A 102 -12.27 10.51 13.97
CA LEU A 102 -12.58 9.98 15.32
C LEU A 102 -13.62 10.80 16.10
N GLY A 103 -14.59 11.39 15.39
CA GLY A 103 -15.66 12.21 15.98
C GLY A 103 -15.35 13.70 16.10
N GLU A 104 -14.13 14.12 15.79
CA GLU A 104 -13.72 15.52 15.84
C GLU A 104 -13.66 16.14 14.43
N LYS A 105 -14.16 17.35 14.31
CA LYS A 105 -14.07 18.13 13.07
C LYS A 105 -12.72 18.82 12.98
N VAL A 106 -11.92 18.46 11.97
CA VAL A 106 -10.55 18.98 11.78
C VAL A 106 -10.33 19.37 10.31
N PRO A 107 -9.53 20.41 10.03
CA PRO A 107 -9.14 20.76 8.66
C PRO A 107 -8.44 19.57 7.97
N MET A 108 -8.88 19.15 6.79
CA MET A 108 -8.32 18.00 6.07
C MET A 108 -6.82 18.12 5.86
N LYS A 109 -6.30 19.34 5.64
CA LYS A 109 -4.86 19.60 5.46
C LYS A 109 -4.00 19.16 6.64
N GLN A 110 -4.55 19.16 7.87
CA GLN A 110 -3.83 18.75 9.09
C GLN A 110 -3.78 17.23 9.25
N VAL A 111 -4.69 16.53 8.58
CA VAL A 111 -4.85 15.07 8.68
C VAL A 111 -4.66 14.37 7.33
N LYS A 112 -3.99 15.01 6.38
CA LYS A 112 -3.71 14.40 5.07
C LYS A 112 -3.00 13.06 5.25
N GLY A 113 -3.53 12.02 4.61
CA GLY A 113 -3.09 10.65 4.78
C GLY A 113 -3.98 9.80 5.71
N CYS A 114 -4.91 10.42 6.47
CA CYS A 114 -5.97 9.70 7.16
C CYS A 114 -7.00 9.14 6.16
N PRO A 115 -7.75 8.08 6.52
CA PRO A 115 -8.71 7.45 5.60
C PRO A 115 -9.81 8.39 5.13
N GLU A 116 -10.12 9.43 5.90
CA GLU A 116 -11.11 10.45 5.59
C GLU A 116 -10.68 11.45 4.49
N THR A 117 -9.40 11.40 4.09
CA THR A 117 -8.85 12.28 3.04
C THR A 117 -8.78 11.63 1.66
N TYR A 118 -9.45 10.48 1.49
CA TYR A 118 -9.51 9.75 0.24
C TYR A 118 -10.90 9.82 -0.39
N ASP A 119 -10.94 9.95 -1.71
CA ASP A 119 -12.15 9.83 -2.52
C ASP A 119 -12.50 8.35 -2.72
N THR A 120 -13.17 7.80 -1.72
CA THR A 120 -13.56 6.38 -1.70
C THR A 120 -14.65 6.06 -2.73
N GLU A 121 -15.45 7.04 -3.14
CA GLU A 121 -16.45 6.84 -4.18
C GLU A 121 -15.77 6.67 -5.56
N LYS A 122 -14.78 7.47 -5.87
CA LYS A 122 -13.98 7.33 -7.08
C LYS A 122 -13.22 5.99 -7.08
N LEU A 123 -12.65 5.59 -5.93
CA LEU A 123 -12.01 4.28 -5.79
C LEU A 123 -13.00 3.16 -6.09
N ARG A 124 -14.21 3.20 -5.51
CA ARG A 124 -15.27 2.21 -5.73
C ARG A 124 -15.59 2.06 -7.21
N GLN A 125 -15.81 3.18 -7.91
CA GLN A 125 -16.10 3.18 -9.35
C GLN A 125 -14.97 2.56 -10.19
N LYS A 126 -13.71 2.79 -9.81
CA LYS A 126 -12.56 2.15 -10.49
C LYS A 126 -12.49 0.66 -10.17
N LEU A 127 -12.75 0.24 -8.93
CA LEU A 127 -12.75 -1.16 -8.53
C LEU A 127 -13.87 -1.96 -9.22
N GLU A 128 -15.03 -1.37 -9.47
CA GLU A 128 -16.11 -1.99 -10.23
C GLU A 128 -15.72 -2.25 -11.69
N LYS A 129 -15.05 -1.28 -12.32
CA LYS A 129 -14.68 -1.37 -13.72
C LYS A 129 -13.47 -2.25 -13.98
N ILE A 130 -12.48 -2.24 -13.07
CA ILE A 130 -11.18 -2.89 -13.29
C ILE A 130 -11.30 -4.41 -13.57
N LYS A 131 -12.37 -5.06 -13.08
CA LYS A 131 -12.61 -6.50 -13.32
C LYS A 131 -13.10 -6.81 -14.74
N ILE A 132 -13.72 -5.85 -15.41
CA ILE A 132 -14.43 -6.07 -16.67
C ILE A 132 -13.77 -5.39 -17.88
N GLU A 133 -12.96 -4.37 -17.64
CA GLU A 133 -12.32 -3.61 -18.72
C GLU A 133 -10.94 -3.07 -18.31
N ASP A 134 -10.14 -2.69 -19.30
CA ASP A 134 -8.92 -1.93 -19.07
C ASP A 134 -9.28 -0.50 -18.69
N ILE A 135 -8.67 -0.01 -17.63
CA ILE A 135 -8.92 1.33 -17.10
C ILE A 135 -7.63 2.13 -16.99
N LEU A 136 -7.79 3.43 -16.76
CA LEU A 136 -6.69 4.29 -16.35
C LEU A 136 -6.76 4.53 -14.84
N TRP A 137 -5.61 4.36 -14.15
CA TRP A 137 -5.46 4.51 -12.72
C TRP A 137 -4.77 5.84 -12.39
N PRO A 138 -5.20 6.57 -11.36
CA PRO A 138 -4.53 7.79 -10.92
C PRO A 138 -3.29 7.47 -10.11
N ILE A 139 -2.37 8.44 -10.02
CA ILE A 139 -1.23 8.40 -9.13
C ILE A 139 -1.22 9.62 -8.21
N TYR A 140 -0.49 9.52 -7.12
CA TYR A 140 -0.09 10.68 -6.32
C TYR A 140 1.31 11.11 -6.76
N ASP A 141 1.41 12.28 -7.38
CA ASP A 141 2.70 12.86 -7.77
C ASP A 141 3.33 13.59 -6.60
N ARG A 142 4.49 13.11 -6.15
CA ARG A 142 5.19 13.67 -4.98
C ARG A 142 5.84 15.01 -5.26
N ASN A 143 6.14 15.32 -6.53
CA ASN A 143 6.71 16.61 -6.91
C ASN A 143 5.63 17.69 -6.96
N LEU A 144 4.45 17.34 -7.47
CA LEU A 144 3.29 18.23 -7.50
C LEU A 144 2.56 18.29 -6.14
N HIS A 145 2.84 17.35 -5.24
CA HIS A 145 2.09 17.14 -3.99
C HIS A 145 0.58 16.99 -4.18
N ASP A 146 0.17 16.42 -5.33
CA ASP A 146 -1.22 16.27 -5.71
C ASP A 146 -1.48 14.98 -6.50
N VAL A 147 -2.76 14.67 -6.68
CA VAL A 147 -3.23 13.55 -7.52
C VAL A 147 -3.13 13.94 -8.99
N VAL A 148 -2.67 12.99 -9.81
CA VAL A 148 -2.68 13.10 -11.27
C VAL A 148 -3.50 11.96 -11.84
N GLU A 149 -4.52 12.33 -12.59
CA GLU A 149 -5.48 11.40 -13.15
C GLU A 149 -4.92 10.62 -14.34
N ASN A 150 -5.45 9.39 -14.52
CA ASN A 150 -5.28 8.62 -15.76
C ASN A 150 -3.83 8.36 -16.19
N GLN A 151 -2.94 8.06 -15.23
CA GLN A 151 -1.52 7.91 -15.49
C GLN A 151 -1.12 6.47 -15.83
N ILE A 152 -1.72 5.47 -15.20
CA ILE A 152 -1.34 4.08 -15.38
C ILE A 152 -2.44 3.33 -16.11
N LYS A 153 -2.13 2.76 -17.30
CA LYS A 153 -3.05 1.83 -17.97
C LYS A 153 -3.01 0.48 -17.28
N VAL A 154 -4.16 0.02 -16.80
CA VAL A 154 -4.32 -1.27 -16.13
C VAL A 154 -4.73 -2.32 -17.15
N THR A 155 -3.85 -3.31 -17.37
CA THR A 155 -4.02 -4.30 -18.45
C THR A 155 -3.76 -5.74 -18.03
N LYS A 156 -3.16 -5.96 -16.84
CA LYS A 156 -2.80 -7.32 -16.41
C LYS A 156 -3.97 -8.03 -15.73
N ASP A 157 -3.88 -9.35 -15.66
CA ASP A 157 -4.92 -10.20 -15.06
C ASP A 157 -4.82 -10.32 -13.55
N ILE A 158 -3.67 -10.00 -12.96
CA ILE A 158 -3.47 -9.96 -11.52
C ILE A 158 -3.11 -8.52 -11.13
N ILE A 159 -4.01 -7.86 -10.42
CA ILE A 159 -3.84 -6.47 -9.99
C ILE A 159 -3.59 -6.45 -8.50
N LEU A 160 -2.41 -5.97 -8.08
CA LEU A 160 -2.00 -5.83 -6.69
C LEU A 160 -2.09 -4.37 -6.27
N ILE A 161 -3.13 -4.03 -5.49
CA ILE A 161 -3.34 -2.67 -5.01
C ILE A 161 -2.81 -2.56 -3.58
N GLU A 162 -1.88 -1.63 -3.35
CA GLU A 162 -1.34 -1.35 -2.03
C GLU A 162 -1.92 -0.07 -1.44
N GLY A 163 -2.13 -0.08 -0.12
CA GLY A 163 -2.57 1.11 0.60
C GLY A 163 -2.85 0.86 2.07
N ASN A 164 -2.70 1.90 2.91
CA ASN A 164 -2.85 1.74 4.35
C ASN A 164 -4.26 1.25 4.74
N TRP A 165 -5.30 1.70 4.05
CA TRP A 165 -6.68 1.64 4.49
C TRP A 165 -7.51 0.52 3.87
N LEU A 166 -6.96 -0.23 2.91
CA LEU A 166 -7.67 -1.23 2.11
C LEU A 166 -8.35 -2.33 2.95
N LEU A 167 -7.87 -2.59 4.16
CA LEU A 167 -8.44 -3.58 5.07
C LEU A 167 -9.03 -2.95 6.34
N LEU A 168 -9.26 -1.65 6.39
CA LEU A 168 -9.84 -0.98 7.54
C LEU A 168 -11.27 -1.48 7.81
N LYS A 169 -11.63 -1.73 9.09
CA LYS A 169 -12.95 -2.23 9.52
C LYS A 169 -14.06 -1.19 9.41
N GLN A 170 -13.71 0.08 9.32
CA GLN A 170 -14.63 1.21 9.28
C GLN A 170 -15.18 1.41 7.87
N GLU A 171 -16.46 1.79 7.75
CA GLU A 171 -17.01 2.22 6.46
C GLU A 171 -16.42 3.58 6.03
N PRO A 172 -16.28 3.81 4.72
CA PRO A 172 -16.67 2.95 3.59
C PRO A 172 -15.63 1.89 3.22
N TRP A 173 -14.46 1.86 3.87
CA TRP A 173 -13.36 0.93 3.59
C TRP A 173 -13.73 -0.54 3.76
N LYS A 174 -14.56 -0.83 4.77
CA LYS A 174 -15.05 -2.20 5.01
C LYS A 174 -15.79 -2.74 3.79
N SER A 175 -16.69 -1.93 3.22
CA SER A 175 -17.44 -2.31 2.01
C SER A 175 -16.55 -2.46 0.78
N MET A 176 -15.41 -1.75 0.69
CA MET A 176 -14.48 -1.90 -0.44
C MET A 176 -13.84 -3.30 -0.52
N GLN A 177 -13.76 -4.00 0.61
CA GLN A 177 -13.10 -5.31 0.68
C GLN A 177 -13.81 -6.41 -0.11
N GLN A 178 -15.06 -6.19 -0.50
CA GLN A 178 -15.79 -7.12 -1.38
C GLN A 178 -15.19 -7.22 -2.78
N TYR A 179 -14.45 -6.20 -3.23
CA TYR A 179 -13.80 -6.19 -4.54
C TYR A 179 -12.50 -7.00 -4.58
N ALA A 180 -11.90 -7.28 -3.42
CA ALA A 180 -10.66 -8.03 -3.34
C ALA A 180 -10.90 -9.53 -3.37
N ASP A 181 -10.23 -10.23 -4.28
CA ASP A 181 -10.22 -11.68 -4.39
C ASP A 181 -9.22 -12.32 -3.41
N TYR A 182 -8.17 -11.58 -3.08
CA TYR A 182 -7.17 -11.97 -2.09
C TYR A 182 -6.72 -10.76 -1.26
N LYS A 183 -6.43 -10.97 0.02
CA LYS A 183 -6.12 -9.91 0.97
C LYS A 183 -4.85 -10.24 1.73
N ILE A 184 -3.92 -9.31 1.73
CA ILE A 184 -2.63 -9.38 2.44
C ILE A 184 -2.60 -8.28 3.49
N LEU A 185 -2.35 -8.63 4.74
CA LEU A 185 -2.09 -7.67 5.80
C LEU A 185 -0.64 -7.80 6.24
N ILE A 186 0.09 -6.68 6.25
CA ILE A 186 1.45 -6.63 6.75
C ILE A 186 1.45 -5.87 8.07
N LEU A 187 2.04 -6.49 9.09
CA LEU A 187 2.22 -5.91 10.41
C LEU A 187 3.70 -5.60 10.66
N ALA A 188 3.95 -4.71 11.60
CA ALA A 188 5.29 -4.40 12.11
C ALA A 188 5.19 -3.89 13.54
N GLU A 189 6.29 -3.89 14.28
CA GLU A 189 6.36 -3.30 15.60
C GLU A 189 6.20 -1.76 15.51
N GLU A 190 5.38 -1.21 16.39
CA GLU A 190 5.04 0.23 16.36
C GLU A 190 6.28 1.11 16.53
N GLU A 191 7.22 0.72 17.40
CA GLU A 191 8.45 1.48 17.65
C GLU A 191 9.36 1.52 16.41
N MET A 192 9.45 0.41 15.65
CA MET A 192 10.18 0.39 14.38
C MET A 192 9.55 1.35 13.37
N LEU A 193 8.22 1.37 13.27
CA LEU A 193 7.51 2.27 12.36
C LEU A 193 7.70 3.73 12.76
N LYS A 194 7.68 4.03 14.05
CA LYS A 194 7.93 5.37 14.60
C LYS A 194 9.29 5.90 14.17
N GLU A 195 10.36 5.15 14.39
CA GLU A 195 11.71 5.59 14.01
C GLU A 195 11.84 5.79 12.49
N ARG A 196 11.23 4.93 11.68
CA ARG A 196 11.22 5.09 10.22
C ARG A 196 10.45 6.33 9.76
N LEU A 197 9.31 6.63 10.40
CA LEU A 197 8.50 7.80 10.09
C LEU A 197 9.22 9.09 10.48
N ILE A 198 9.82 9.14 11.67
CA ILE A 198 10.64 10.25 12.13
C ILE A 198 11.81 10.48 11.15
N SER A 199 12.60 9.44 10.87
CA SER A 199 13.74 9.54 9.94
C SER A 199 13.32 9.99 8.54
N ARG A 200 12.15 9.57 8.06
CA ARG A 200 11.61 10.02 6.76
C ARG A 200 11.30 11.52 6.76
N LYS A 201 10.79 12.05 7.86
CA LYS A 201 10.51 13.48 8.03
C LYS A 201 11.80 14.30 8.14
N GLU A 202 12.80 13.79 8.86
CA GLU A 202 14.14 14.42 8.95
C GLU A 202 14.79 14.51 7.55
N LYS A 203 14.73 13.44 6.75
CA LYS A 203 15.19 13.44 5.35
C LYS A 203 14.41 14.41 4.46
N GLY A 204 13.17 14.73 4.84
CA GLY A 204 12.32 15.75 4.20
C GLY A 204 12.60 17.18 4.66
N GLY A 205 13.58 17.39 5.57
CA GLY A 205 14.04 18.71 6.01
C GLY A 205 13.52 19.17 7.37
N LEU A 206 12.74 18.37 8.11
CA LEU A 206 12.36 18.71 9.49
C LEU A 206 13.51 18.42 10.46
N THR A 207 13.55 19.14 11.56
CA THR A 207 14.37 18.76 12.71
C THR A 207 13.81 17.50 13.36
N ARG A 208 14.61 16.81 14.19
CA ARG A 208 14.14 15.63 14.91
C ARG A 208 12.99 15.95 15.85
N GLU A 209 13.04 17.09 16.54
CA GLU A 209 11.98 17.55 17.43
C GLU A 209 10.67 17.76 16.68
N GLU A 210 10.69 18.46 15.55
CA GLU A 210 9.53 18.66 14.68
C GLU A 210 8.99 17.34 14.12
N ALA A 211 9.88 16.43 13.74
CA ALA A 211 9.52 15.10 13.23
C ALA A 211 8.85 14.24 14.30
N VAL A 212 9.32 14.29 15.55
CA VAL A 212 8.72 13.60 16.71
C VAL A 212 7.34 14.20 17.01
N GLU A 213 7.21 15.52 17.03
CA GLU A 213 5.91 16.18 17.24
C GLU A 213 4.91 15.81 16.13
N TRP A 214 5.36 15.80 14.86
CA TRP A 214 4.53 15.35 13.75
C TRP A 214 4.07 13.90 13.91
N TYR A 215 4.99 13.00 14.30
CA TYR A 215 4.63 11.61 14.56
C TYR A 215 3.53 11.51 15.63
N GLN A 216 3.69 12.18 16.77
CA GLN A 216 2.73 12.15 17.87
C GLN A 216 1.35 12.68 17.46
N ASN A 217 1.31 13.74 16.68
CA ASN A 217 0.08 14.43 16.32
C ASN A 217 -0.68 13.77 15.15
N SER A 218 0.03 13.09 14.23
CA SER A 218 -0.53 12.56 12.98
C SER A 218 -0.18 11.09 12.75
N ASP A 219 1.09 10.76 12.51
CA ASP A 219 1.48 9.46 11.98
C ASP A 219 1.16 8.31 12.95
N SER A 220 1.32 8.51 14.26
CA SER A 220 1.03 7.50 15.30
C SER A 220 -0.42 7.05 15.27
N LYS A 221 -1.35 7.97 15.04
CA LYS A 221 -2.79 7.66 14.93
C LYS A 221 -3.07 6.76 13.72
N ASN A 222 -2.42 7.04 12.59
CA ASN A 222 -2.56 6.24 11.38
C ASN A 222 -1.95 4.85 11.55
N VAL A 223 -0.76 4.76 12.17
CA VAL A 223 -0.12 3.48 12.50
C VAL A 223 -1.04 2.64 13.39
N THR A 224 -1.53 3.21 14.48
CA THR A 224 -2.42 2.53 15.43
C THR A 224 -3.71 2.07 14.76
N ARG A 225 -4.35 2.91 13.92
CA ARG A 225 -5.58 2.53 13.20
C ARG A 225 -5.35 1.34 12.28
N VAL A 226 -4.26 1.30 11.52
CA VAL A 226 -3.97 0.15 10.64
C VAL A 226 -3.70 -1.11 11.45
N LEU A 227 -2.87 -1.03 12.50
CA LEU A 227 -2.50 -2.19 13.30
C LEU A 227 -3.67 -2.79 14.09
N LYS A 228 -4.57 -1.96 14.62
CA LYS A 228 -5.68 -2.42 15.48
C LYS A 228 -6.99 -2.62 14.73
N ASP A 229 -7.25 -1.79 13.71
CA ASP A 229 -8.57 -1.69 13.09
C ASP A 229 -8.60 -2.27 11.67
N SER A 230 -7.56 -2.96 11.20
CA SER A 230 -7.62 -3.74 9.96
C SER A 230 -8.23 -5.12 10.19
N LEU A 231 -8.98 -5.60 9.19
CA LEU A 231 -9.43 -6.98 9.12
C LEU A 231 -8.26 -7.90 8.76
N LYS A 232 -8.31 -9.12 9.25
CA LYS A 232 -7.34 -10.16 8.85
C LYS A 232 -7.50 -10.45 7.35
N GLY A 233 -6.37 -10.62 6.67
CA GLY A 233 -6.34 -11.05 5.27
C GLY A 233 -6.28 -12.58 5.13
N ASN A 234 -6.17 -13.01 3.87
CA ASN A 234 -5.86 -14.41 3.52
C ASN A 234 -4.40 -14.75 3.86
N LEU A 235 -3.53 -13.74 3.81
CA LEU A 235 -2.12 -13.83 4.21
C LEU A 235 -1.82 -12.74 5.23
N LEU A 236 -1.19 -13.13 6.32
CA LEU A 236 -0.66 -12.22 7.33
C LEU A 236 0.86 -12.31 7.32
N LEU A 237 1.51 -11.19 7.07
CA LEU A 237 2.96 -11.04 7.13
C LEU A 237 3.33 -10.12 8.29
N LYS A 238 4.50 -10.34 8.85
CA LYS A 238 5.13 -9.43 9.80
C LYS A 238 6.51 -9.05 9.30
N VAL A 239 6.84 -7.76 9.37
CA VAL A 239 8.20 -7.27 9.11
C VAL A 239 8.96 -7.28 10.42
N GLU A 240 10.13 -7.92 10.42
CA GLU A 240 11.04 -7.98 11.55
C GLU A 240 12.01 -6.79 11.58
N GLU A 241 12.78 -6.66 12.65
CA GLU A 241 13.73 -5.55 12.86
C GLU A 241 14.80 -5.46 11.77
N ASP A 242 15.21 -6.60 11.22
CA ASP A 242 16.17 -6.69 10.13
C ASP A 242 15.55 -6.49 8.73
N ASN A 243 14.30 -6.06 8.66
CA ASN A 243 13.50 -5.87 7.43
C ASN A 243 13.09 -7.16 6.71
N ASP A 244 13.24 -8.33 7.32
CA ASP A 244 12.75 -9.57 6.76
C ASP A 244 11.23 -9.71 6.93
N TYR A 245 10.61 -10.55 6.10
CA TYR A 245 9.18 -10.82 6.16
C TYR A 245 8.94 -12.25 6.62
N ILE A 246 8.15 -12.42 7.67
CA ILE A 246 7.71 -13.72 8.15
C ILE A 246 6.21 -13.89 7.94
N LYS A 247 5.81 -15.11 7.62
CA LYS A 247 4.39 -15.50 7.58
C LYS A 247 3.92 -15.84 8.98
N MET A 248 2.79 -15.23 9.39
CA MET A 248 2.15 -15.42 10.68
C MET A 248 1.08 -16.53 10.63
#